data_a8abb88549f9b41a76084bea1629e0c2
#
_entry.id   a8abb88549f9b41a76084bea1629e0c2
#
_cell.length_a   1.000
_cell.length_b   1.000
_cell.length_c   1.000
_cell.angle_alpha   90.00
_cell.angle_beta   90.00
_cell.angle_gamma   90.00
#
_symmetry.space_group_name_H-M   'P 1'
#
loop_
_entity.id
_entity.type
_entity.pdbx_description
1 polymer ?
#
loop_
_entity_poly.entity_id
_entity_poly.type
_entity_poly.pdbx_seq_one_letter_code
_entity_poly.pdbx_strand_id
1 'polypeptide(L)'
;MVPIKEALTFDDVTMMPKYSEVLPSEVDTSIKLSKNLSLKIPLLTSAMDTVTESKMAIAIAKVGGIGVIHRNLDIKKQIEEIKKVKKQKLLVGAAVGAGPLEFKRAESIIKEGVDLVVVDTAHGHSKKVAEIIKFIKKKKTNKITLCAGNIATAEAAKFLIKLGVDIV
;
A
#
# COMPACT_ATOMS: atom_id res chain seq x y z
N MET A 1 -35.04 -16.45 -10.82
CA MET A 1 -34.44 -15.10 -10.66
C MET A 1 -33.47 -15.18 -9.50
N VAL A 2 -32.19 -14.86 -9.72
CA VAL A 2 -31.21 -14.87 -8.61
C VAL A 2 -31.49 -13.63 -7.75
N PRO A 3 -31.65 -13.73 -6.41
CA PRO A 3 -31.90 -12.58 -5.57
C PRO A 3 -30.68 -11.64 -5.61
N ILE A 4 -30.93 -10.37 -5.89
CA ILE A 4 -29.91 -9.30 -5.81
C ILE A 4 -29.59 -9.11 -4.33
N LYS A 5 -28.33 -9.27 -3.96
CA LYS A 5 -27.86 -8.96 -2.60
C LYS A 5 -27.60 -7.47 -2.48
N GLU A 6 -28.08 -6.88 -1.40
CA GLU A 6 -27.71 -5.51 -1.05
C GLU A 6 -26.20 -5.41 -0.73
N ALA A 7 -25.56 -4.38 -1.25
CA ALA A 7 -24.15 -4.07 -0.96
C ALA A 7 -24.04 -2.53 -0.84
N LEU A 8 -23.46 -2.06 0.25
CA LEU A 8 -23.28 -0.64 0.53
C LEU A 8 -21.88 -0.17 0.13
N THR A 9 -21.79 1.06 -0.32
CA THR A 9 -20.52 1.77 -0.52
C THR A 9 -20.28 2.77 0.62
N PHE A 10 -19.09 3.35 0.69
CA PHE A 10 -18.82 4.40 1.68
C PHE A 10 -19.65 5.66 1.46
N ASP A 11 -20.20 5.89 0.25
CA ASP A 11 -21.12 6.99 -0.04
C ASP A 11 -22.51 6.74 0.55
N ASP A 12 -22.86 5.48 0.86
CA ASP A 12 -24.17 5.10 1.42
C ASP A 12 -24.17 5.13 2.97
N VAL A 13 -23.02 5.26 3.61
CA VAL A 13 -22.90 5.12 5.07
C VAL A 13 -22.07 6.23 5.69
N THR A 14 -22.30 6.50 6.98
CA THR A 14 -21.50 7.42 7.78
C THR A 14 -21.14 6.81 9.13
N MET A 15 -20.10 7.33 9.75
CA MET A 15 -19.73 6.91 11.10
C MET A 15 -20.74 7.47 12.12
N MET A 16 -21.29 6.60 12.94
CA MET A 16 -22.14 7.02 14.06
C MET A 16 -21.29 7.74 15.12
N PRO A 17 -21.63 9.00 15.47
CA PRO A 17 -20.95 9.71 16.55
C PRO A 17 -21.11 8.95 17.88
N LYS A 18 -20.06 8.94 18.68
CA LYS A 18 -20.07 8.38 20.05
C LYS A 18 -19.64 9.45 21.04
N TYR A 19 -19.96 9.20 22.31
CA TYR A 19 -19.44 10.03 23.40
C TYR A 19 -17.91 10.05 23.36
N SER A 20 -17.32 11.23 23.54
CA SER A 20 -15.87 11.44 23.55
C SER A 20 -15.47 12.36 24.71
N GLU A 21 -14.40 12.02 25.39
CA GLU A 21 -13.74 12.86 26.39
C GLU A 21 -12.45 13.50 25.85
N VAL A 22 -12.14 13.24 24.57
CA VAL A 22 -10.91 13.74 23.93
C VAL A 22 -11.25 14.96 23.09
N LEU A 23 -10.53 16.07 23.33
CA LEU A 23 -10.65 17.28 22.52
C LEU A 23 -9.97 17.06 21.14
N PRO A 24 -10.45 17.75 20.08
CA PRO A 24 -9.85 17.62 18.75
C PRO A 24 -8.33 17.90 18.71
N SER A 25 -7.83 18.77 19.54
CA SER A 25 -6.40 19.10 19.68
C SER A 25 -5.57 18.03 20.38
N GLU A 26 -6.21 17.09 21.07
CA GLU A 26 -5.57 16.02 21.86
C GLU A 26 -5.60 14.67 21.13
N VAL A 27 -6.22 14.63 19.95
CA VAL A 27 -6.36 13.39 19.19
C VAL A 27 -4.99 12.91 18.69
N ASP A 28 -4.60 11.68 19.07
CA ASP A 28 -3.49 10.97 18.43
C ASP A 28 -3.99 10.29 17.14
N THR A 29 -3.53 10.79 16.00
CA THR A 29 -3.85 10.24 14.68
C THR A 29 -2.83 9.22 14.18
N SER A 30 -1.83 8.88 14.99
CA SER A 30 -0.83 7.89 14.62
C SER A 30 -1.46 6.51 14.38
N ILE A 31 -0.91 5.77 13.43
CA ILE A 31 -1.37 4.43 13.10
C ILE A 31 -0.20 3.47 12.93
N LYS A 32 -0.33 2.28 13.46
CA LYS A 32 0.56 1.16 13.21
C LYS A 32 -0.04 0.26 12.13
N LEU A 33 0.44 0.39 10.90
CA LEU A 33 -0.03 -0.38 9.75
C LEU A 33 0.50 -1.82 9.73
N SER A 34 1.70 -2.04 10.26
CA SER A 34 2.30 -3.37 10.41
C SER A 34 3.27 -3.38 11.59
N LYS A 35 3.94 -4.51 11.81
CA LYS A 35 5.01 -4.59 12.85
C LYS A 35 6.15 -3.59 12.60
N ASN A 36 6.38 -3.23 11.34
CA ASN A 36 7.54 -2.44 10.91
C ASN A 36 7.18 -1.08 10.32
N LEU A 37 5.90 -0.77 10.16
CA LEU A 37 5.44 0.48 9.55
C LEU A 37 4.42 1.17 10.44
N SER A 38 4.82 2.30 10.98
CA SER A 38 3.95 3.22 11.71
C SER A 38 3.99 4.59 11.04
N LEU A 39 2.87 5.27 11.00
CA LEU A 39 2.72 6.61 10.45
C LEU A 39 2.25 7.55 11.56
N LYS A 40 2.67 8.82 11.51
CA LYS A 40 2.19 9.87 12.44
C LYS A 40 0.79 10.34 12.07
N ILE A 41 0.45 10.31 10.79
CA ILE A 41 -0.89 10.60 10.26
C ILE A 41 -1.33 9.44 9.36
N PRO A 42 -2.62 9.05 9.34
CA PRO A 42 -3.10 7.87 8.62
C PRO A 42 -3.36 8.19 7.13
N LEU A 43 -2.36 8.77 6.45
CA LEU A 43 -2.46 9.16 5.05
C LEU A 43 -1.41 8.45 4.20
N LEU A 44 -1.91 7.80 3.15
CA LEU A 44 -1.12 7.23 2.06
C LEU A 44 -1.51 7.90 0.75
N THR A 45 -0.54 8.34 -0.06
CA THR A 45 -0.85 8.85 -1.39
C THR A 45 -0.90 7.74 -2.41
N SER A 46 -1.92 7.77 -3.27
CA SER A 46 -2.23 6.73 -4.25
C SER A 46 -1.11 6.52 -5.26
N ALA A 47 -0.94 5.26 -5.67
CA ALA A 47 0.04 4.85 -6.68
C ALA A 47 -0.43 5.17 -8.11
N MET A 48 -0.70 6.44 -8.37
CA MET A 48 -1.18 6.94 -9.66
C MET A 48 -0.15 7.89 -10.28
N ASP A 49 0.00 7.85 -11.60
CA ASP A 49 0.96 8.67 -12.37
C ASP A 49 0.73 10.18 -12.23
N THR A 50 -0.51 10.60 -12.01
CA THR A 50 -0.87 12.01 -11.78
C THR A 50 -0.82 12.43 -10.30
N VAL A 51 -0.46 11.53 -9.38
CA VAL A 51 -0.51 11.78 -7.93
C VAL A 51 0.84 11.59 -7.26
N THR A 52 1.47 10.43 -7.39
CA THR A 52 2.62 10.10 -6.53
C THR A 52 3.88 9.74 -7.30
N GLU A 53 4.74 10.72 -7.44
CA GLU A 53 6.17 10.57 -7.69
C GLU A 53 6.96 11.09 -6.48
N SER A 54 8.27 11.22 -6.58
CA SER A 54 9.14 11.61 -5.46
C SER A 54 8.73 12.92 -4.78
N LYS A 55 8.27 13.91 -5.53
CA LYS A 55 7.85 15.21 -4.97
C LYS A 55 6.71 15.05 -3.97
N MET A 56 5.64 14.35 -4.36
CA MET A 56 4.51 14.07 -3.47
C MET A 56 4.91 13.12 -2.34
N ALA A 57 5.67 12.07 -2.65
CA ALA A 57 6.12 11.12 -1.63
C ALA A 57 6.98 11.79 -0.54
N ILE A 58 7.84 12.73 -0.90
CA ILE A 58 8.60 13.53 0.05
C ILE A 58 7.69 14.43 0.89
N ALA A 59 6.74 15.12 0.24
CA ALA A 59 5.84 16.03 0.93
C ALA A 59 5.00 15.31 1.99
N ILE A 60 4.36 14.20 1.63
CA ILE A 60 3.53 13.43 2.56
C ILE A 60 4.35 12.77 3.67
N ALA A 61 5.55 12.27 3.36
CA ALA A 61 6.41 11.66 4.36
C ALA A 61 6.93 12.67 5.39
N LYS A 62 7.17 13.92 5.02
CA LYS A 62 7.57 15.00 5.94
C LYS A 62 6.50 15.33 6.97
N VAL A 63 5.24 15.19 6.64
CA VAL A 63 4.12 15.40 7.58
C VAL A 63 3.72 14.11 8.32
N GLY A 64 4.41 13.00 8.05
CA GLY A 64 4.26 11.75 8.79
C GLY A 64 3.38 10.68 8.15
N GLY A 65 2.95 10.89 6.90
CA GLY A 65 2.33 9.88 6.06
C GLY A 65 3.34 9.08 5.23
N ILE A 66 2.89 8.44 4.15
CA ILE A 66 3.73 7.71 3.20
C ILE A 66 3.21 7.83 1.77
N GLY A 67 4.10 8.07 0.81
CA GLY A 67 3.77 8.07 -0.61
C GLY A 67 4.12 6.75 -1.28
N VAL A 68 3.23 6.25 -2.14
CA VAL A 68 3.44 5.03 -2.93
C VAL A 68 3.76 5.41 -4.37
N ILE A 69 5.03 5.28 -4.77
CA ILE A 69 5.47 5.58 -6.14
C ILE A 69 4.79 4.62 -7.12
N HIS A 70 4.13 5.18 -8.12
CA HIS A 70 3.36 4.41 -9.10
C HIS A 70 4.26 3.57 -10.01
N ARG A 71 3.66 2.56 -10.67
CA ARG A 71 4.33 1.64 -11.59
C ARG A 71 4.15 1.96 -13.08
N ASN A 72 3.44 3.04 -13.40
CA ASN A 72 3.29 3.52 -14.79
C ASN A 72 4.55 4.27 -15.24
N LEU A 73 5.71 3.69 -14.95
CA LEU A 73 7.06 4.10 -15.27
C LEU A 73 7.86 2.85 -15.67
N ASP A 74 8.92 3.03 -16.45
CA ASP A 74 9.91 1.97 -16.55
C ASP A 74 10.59 1.75 -15.17
N ILE A 75 11.18 0.56 -15.01
CA ILE A 75 11.76 0.17 -13.71
C ILE A 75 12.87 1.15 -13.28
N LYS A 76 13.67 1.65 -14.22
CA LYS A 76 14.79 2.56 -13.91
C LYS A 76 14.27 3.88 -13.35
N LYS A 77 13.27 4.48 -14.01
CA LYS A 77 12.64 5.73 -13.56
C LYS A 77 11.96 5.57 -12.20
N GLN A 78 11.24 4.47 -11.98
CA GLN A 78 10.64 4.21 -10.66
C GLN A 78 11.71 4.13 -9.57
N ILE A 79 12.84 3.48 -9.83
CA ILE A 79 13.98 3.43 -8.91
C ILE A 79 14.58 4.81 -8.65
N GLU A 80 14.70 5.65 -9.67
CA GLU A 80 15.18 7.03 -9.51
C GLU A 80 14.28 7.85 -8.59
N GLU A 81 12.96 7.71 -8.75
CA GLU A 81 11.98 8.37 -7.88
C GLU A 81 12.11 7.88 -6.42
N ILE A 82 12.23 6.57 -6.20
CA ILE A 82 12.45 5.98 -4.87
C ILE A 82 13.74 6.54 -4.25
N LYS A 83 14.85 6.57 -5.00
CA LYS A 83 16.13 7.08 -4.53
C LYS A 83 16.07 8.53 -4.06
N LYS A 84 15.30 9.39 -4.76
CA LYS A 84 15.11 10.79 -4.35
C LYS A 84 14.49 10.90 -2.95
N VAL A 85 13.54 10.04 -2.63
CA VAL A 85 12.90 9.99 -1.31
C VAL A 85 13.85 9.42 -0.26
N LYS A 86 14.50 8.29 -0.56
CA LYS A 86 15.44 7.63 0.38
C LYS A 86 16.67 8.48 0.70
N LYS A 87 17.16 9.33 -0.22
CA LYS A 87 18.22 10.30 0.06
C LYS A 87 17.87 11.25 1.20
N GLN A 88 16.58 11.53 1.44
CA GLN A 88 16.11 12.36 2.55
C GLN A 88 15.81 11.55 3.82
N LYS A 89 16.13 10.25 3.83
CA LYS A 89 15.84 9.31 4.95
C LYS A 89 14.35 9.23 5.32
N LEU A 90 13.48 9.44 4.34
CA LEU A 90 12.03 9.39 4.48
C LEU A 90 11.46 8.01 4.12
N LEU A 91 10.27 7.72 4.65
CA LEU A 91 9.51 6.53 4.29
C LEU A 91 9.00 6.63 2.85
N VAL A 92 9.04 5.51 2.14
CA VAL A 92 8.52 5.41 0.77
C VAL A 92 7.95 4.03 0.48
N GLY A 93 6.79 4.01 -0.13
CA GLY A 93 6.20 2.84 -0.77
C GLY A 93 6.43 2.83 -2.28
N ALA A 94 6.32 1.66 -2.89
CA ALA A 94 6.31 1.53 -4.34
C ALA A 94 5.33 0.43 -4.79
N ALA A 95 4.64 0.71 -5.90
CA ALA A 95 3.68 -0.20 -6.48
C ALA A 95 4.33 -1.17 -7.46
N VAL A 96 3.81 -2.38 -7.49
CA VAL A 96 4.05 -3.42 -8.49
C VAL A 96 2.71 -3.99 -8.94
N GLY A 97 2.65 -4.51 -10.16
CA GLY A 97 1.50 -5.25 -10.64
C GLY A 97 1.65 -6.75 -10.43
N ALA A 98 0.88 -7.52 -11.22
CA ALA A 98 0.97 -8.97 -11.27
C ALA A 98 1.19 -9.45 -12.71
N GLY A 99 2.33 -10.10 -12.94
CA GLY A 99 2.71 -10.62 -14.25
C GLY A 99 4.22 -10.82 -14.38
N PRO A 100 4.70 -11.38 -15.48
CA PRO A 100 6.11 -11.76 -15.63
C PRO A 100 7.12 -10.62 -15.44
N LEU A 101 6.83 -9.44 -15.97
CA LEU A 101 7.72 -8.27 -15.85
C LEU A 101 7.78 -7.71 -14.41
N GLU A 102 6.73 -7.93 -13.65
CA GLU A 102 6.60 -7.38 -12.30
C GLU A 102 7.49 -8.08 -11.27
N PHE A 103 7.95 -9.31 -11.54
CA PHE A 103 8.95 -9.98 -10.70
C PHE A 103 10.27 -9.21 -10.67
N LYS A 104 10.74 -8.76 -11.85
CA LYS A 104 11.96 -7.94 -11.95
C LYS A 104 11.77 -6.58 -11.27
N ARG A 105 10.61 -5.95 -11.45
CA ARG A 105 10.25 -4.69 -10.79
C ARG A 105 10.28 -4.85 -9.28
N ALA A 106 9.58 -5.86 -8.74
CA ALA A 106 9.54 -6.15 -7.31
C ALA A 106 10.94 -6.35 -6.72
N GLU A 107 11.78 -7.15 -7.38
CA GLU A 107 13.16 -7.36 -6.93
C GLU A 107 13.96 -6.05 -6.92
N SER A 108 13.79 -5.21 -7.93
CA SER A 108 14.50 -3.94 -8.05
C SER A 108 14.11 -2.96 -6.94
N ILE A 109 12.81 -2.77 -6.67
CA ILE A 109 12.36 -1.84 -5.62
C ILE A 109 12.72 -2.35 -4.21
N ILE A 110 12.70 -3.67 -3.99
CA ILE A 110 13.13 -4.28 -2.72
C ILE A 110 14.62 -3.98 -2.47
N LYS A 111 15.47 -4.10 -3.49
CA LYS A 111 16.91 -3.78 -3.38
C LYS A 111 17.16 -2.32 -3.04
N GLU A 112 16.31 -1.39 -3.49
CA GLU A 112 16.41 0.04 -3.13
C GLU A 112 15.93 0.35 -1.70
N GLY A 113 15.41 -0.64 -0.98
CA GLY A 113 15.06 -0.50 0.43
C GLY A 113 13.78 0.31 0.66
N VAL A 114 12.75 0.08 -0.15
CA VAL A 114 11.41 0.63 0.11
C VAL A 114 10.87 0.11 1.45
N ASP A 115 10.05 0.90 2.10
CA ASP A 115 9.45 0.56 3.39
C ASP A 115 8.13 -0.20 3.20
N LEU A 116 7.46 0.04 2.06
CA LEU A 116 6.18 -0.57 1.70
C LEU A 116 6.20 -1.01 0.23
N VAL A 117 5.86 -2.27 -0.03
CA VAL A 117 5.55 -2.77 -1.37
C VAL A 117 4.05 -2.95 -1.50
N VAL A 118 3.45 -2.36 -2.53
CA VAL A 118 2.01 -2.47 -2.81
C VAL A 118 1.82 -3.28 -4.09
N VAL A 119 1.20 -4.45 -3.96
CA VAL A 119 0.73 -5.22 -5.13
C VAL A 119 -0.62 -4.61 -5.54
N ASP A 120 -0.54 -3.67 -6.49
CA ASP A 120 -1.68 -2.87 -6.94
C ASP A 120 -2.28 -3.45 -8.21
N THR A 121 -3.48 -4.02 -8.08
CA THR A 121 -4.23 -4.65 -9.16
C THR A 121 -5.72 -4.35 -9.07
N ALA A 122 -6.41 -4.31 -10.22
CA ALA A 122 -7.87 -4.13 -10.25
C ALA A 122 -8.61 -5.28 -9.54
N HIS A 123 -8.02 -6.50 -9.51
CA HIS A 123 -8.61 -7.68 -8.87
C HIS A 123 -7.53 -8.47 -8.14
N GLY A 124 -7.45 -8.28 -6.81
CA GLY A 124 -6.44 -8.90 -5.95
C GLY A 124 -6.66 -10.41 -5.71
N HIS A 125 -7.87 -10.90 -5.87
CA HIS A 125 -8.20 -12.32 -5.65
C HIS A 125 -7.92 -13.17 -6.90
N SER A 126 -6.65 -13.26 -7.29
CA SER A 126 -6.24 -13.99 -8.50
C SER A 126 -4.94 -14.78 -8.34
N LYS A 127 -4.76 -15.80 -9.19
CA LYS A 127 -3.56 -16.65 -9.21
C LYS A 127 -2.28 -15.83 -9.42
N LYS A 128 -2.29 -14.89 -10.36
CA LYS A 128 -1.12 -14.03 -10.66
C LYS A 128 -0.72 -13.17 -9.46
N VAL A 129 -1.71 -12.66 -8.72
CA VAL A 129 -1.44 -11.92 -7.48
C VAL A 129 -0.84 -12.82 -6.41
N ALA A 130 -1.33 -14.05 -6.26
CA ALA A 130 -0.72 -15.01 -5.34
C ALA A 130 0.74 -15.34 -5.70
N GLU A 131 1.05 -15.45 -6.98
CA GLU A 131 2.41 -15.75 -7.48
C GLU A 131 3.38 -14.60 -7.13
N ILE A 132 3.01 -13.35 -7.42
CA ILE A 132 3.88 -12.19 -7.11
C ILE A 132 4.04 -11.99 -5.60
N ILE A 133 2.98 -12.19 -4.79
CA ILE A 133 3.07 -12.13 -3.32
C ILE A 133 4.05 -13.16 -2.80
N LYS A 134 3.96 -14.42 -3.25
CA LYS A 134 4.90 -15.49 -2.85
C LYS A 134 6.34 -15.14 -3.21
N PHE A 135 6.55 -14.55 -4.40
CA PHE A 135 7.87 -14.11 -4.83
C PHE A 135 8.41 -13.00 -3.93
N ILE A 136 7.62 -11.93 -3.71
CA ILE A 136 8.01 -10.80 -2.86
C ILE A 136 8.36 -11.29 -1.45
N LYS A 137 7.56 -12.19 -0.87
CA LYS A 137 7.83 -12.76 0.46
C LYS A 137 9.15 -13.51 0.57
N LYS A 138 9.59 -14.17 -0.50
CA LYS A 138 10.90 -14.83 -0.54
C LYS A 138 12.07 -13.86 -0.66
N LYS A 139 11.82 -12.67 -1.22
CA LYS A 139 12.87 -11.67 -1.54
C LYS A 139 12.92 -10.53 -0.53
N LYS A 140 11.79 -10.14 0.06
CA LYS A 140 11.75 -9.02 1.00
C LYS A 140 12.45 -9.33 2.31
N THR A 141 13.07 -8.33 2.90
CA THR A 141 13.54 -8.39 4.29
C THR A 141 12.35 -8.29 5.25
N ASN A 142 12.56 -8.69 6.52
CA ASN A 142 11.54 -8.54 7.55
C ASN A 142 11.16 -7.08 7.84
N LYS A 143 11.93 -6.12 7.33
CA LYS A 143 11.67 -4.67 7.51
C LYS A 143 10.62 -4.13 6.53
N ILE A 144 10.40 -4.79 5.39
CA ILE A 144 9.49 -4.32 4.34
C ILE A 144 8.07 -4.81 4.63
N THR A 145 7.13 -3.88 4.67
CA THR A 145 5.69 -4.17 4.75
C THR A 145 5.16 -4.50 3.37
N LEU A 146 4.27 -5.49 3.27
CA LEU A 146 3.62 -5.92 2.04
C LEU A 146 2.11 -5.64 2.09
N CYS A 147 1.64 -4.80 1.18
CA CYS A 147 0.23 -4.53 0.94
C CYS A 147 -0.22 -5.18 -0.37
N ALA A 148 -1.45 -5.67 -0.46
CA ALA A 148 -2.02 -6.19 -1.70
C ALA A 148 -3.54 -5.95 -1.81
N GLY A 149 -4.00 -5.65 -3.01
CA GLY A 149 -5.40 -5.44 -3.39
C GLY A 149 -5.54 -5.26 -4.92
N ASN A 150 -6.76 -4.82 -5.41
CA ASN A 150 -7.91 -4.46 -4.61
C ASN A 150 -8.78 -5.68 -4.32
N ILE A 151 -9.56 -5.62 -3.27
CA ILE A 151 -10.50 -6.65 -2.90
C ILE A 151 -11.89 -6.05 -2.63
N ALA A 152 -12.93 -6.89 -2.76
CA ALA A 152 -14.30 -6.51 -2.48
C ALA A 152 -15.05 -7.56 -1.63
N THR A 153 -14.41 -8.67 -1.26
CA THR A 153 -15.04 -9.77 -0.53
C THR A 153 -14.23 -10.24 0.65
N ALA A 154 -14.88 -10.77 1.67
CA ALA A 154 -14.24 -11.38 2.82
C ALA A 154 -13.35 -12.58 2.44
N GLU A 155 -13.74 -13.34 1.41
CA GLU A 155 -12.96 -14.46 0.89
C GLU A 155 -11.62 -13.97 0.30
N ALA A 156 -11.64 -12.86 -0.45
CA ALA A 156 -10.44 -12.26 -1.00
C ALA A 156 -9.50 -11.76 0.12
N ALA A 157 -10.06 -11.13 1.18
CA ALA A 157 -9.27 -10.71 2.34
C ALA A 157 -8.62 -11.92 3.02
N LYS A 158 -9.39 -12.97 3.33
CA LYS A 158 -8.87 -14.22 3.92
C LYS A 158 -7.80 -14.86 3.04
N PHE A 159 -7.99 -14.85 1.72
CA PHE A 159 -7.02 -15.37 0.76
C PHE A 159 -5.67 -14.61 0.85
N LEU A 160 -5.68 -13.28 0.82
CA LEU A 160 -4.47 -12.45 0.91
C LEU A 160 -3.79 -12.58 2.29
N ILE A 161 -4.56 -12.58 3.38
CA ILE A 161 -4.05 -12.80 4.73
C ILE A 161 -3.35 -14.16 4.84
N LYS A 162 -3.96 -15.24 4.30
CA LYS A 162 -3.35 -16.58 4.28
C LYS A 162 -2.05 -16.63 3.48
N LEU A 163 -1.89 -15.80 2.47
CA LEU A 163 -0.63 -15.63 1.74
C LEU A 163 0.41 -14.85 2.55
N GLY A 164 0.03 -14.25 3.69
CA GLY A 164 0.91 -13.53 4.60
C GLY A 164 1.18 -12.10 4.14
N VAL A 165 0.18 -11.44 3.60
CA VAL A 165 0.18 -10.00 3.34
C VAL A 165 0.00 -9.27 4.68
N ASP A 166 0.69 -8.17 4.87
CA ASP A 166 0.64 -7.38 6.12
C ASP A 166 -0.55 -6.42 6.13
N ILE A 167 -0.97 -5.93 4.95
CA ILE A 167 -2.06 -4.96 4.74
C ILE A 167 -2.91 -5.40 3.54
N VAL A 168 -4.22 -5.35 3.66
CA VAL A 168 -5.17 -5.66 2.59
C VAL A 168 -5.90 -4.40 2.18
#